data_636cacb2014d7c92616215b732b4f50c
#
_entry.id   636cacb2014d7c92616215b732b4f50c
#
_cell.length_a   1.000
_cell.length_b   1.000
_cell.length_c   1.000
_cell.angle_alpha   90.00
_cell.angle_beta   90.00
_cell.angle_gamma   90.00
#
_symmetry.space_group_name_H-M   'P 1'
#
loop_
_entity.id
_entity.type
_entity.pdbx_description
1 polymer ?
#
loop_
_entity_poly.entity_id
_entity_poly.type
_entity_poly.pdbx_seq_one_letter_code
_entity_poly.pdbx_strand_id
1 'polypeptide(L)'
;MAINAATLDTASGITIKSFREIREALEKDFKGTFGDDLNTSSSSPDGMLIDLFAYAAMEAAQTVQAALANLDVATAEGVFLDRIATIAGIARDPGEPDASLRDRIGKAEFGGMATFDGMLTYLFDKLGGGISMKSNEEPEEMGGIPGHSVAVYVNQSVTSSDDEIAAAIWHCKPAGIRTHGSSSVKVTDKAGFEHEVKFTRIESLPMTLEVTVKEYDEETLPDDYDAKIKAAIVEWAKDQYTPGKDIIIQRLASPIYDNVTGILDLQFKATFDGKSATSGRIEVPDSLCASLDEEGITVILGEGG
;
A
#
# COMPACT_ATOMS: atom_id res chain seq x y z
N MET A 1 -10.38 -47.02 -6.41
CA MET A 1 -11.27 -46.27 -5.51
C MET A 1 -10.51 -45.11 -4.95
N ALA A 2 -10.89 -43.88 -5.27
CA ALA A 2 -10.28 -42.65 -4.75
C ALA A 2 -11.32 -41.88 -3.95
N ILE A 3 -11.16 -41.82 -2.63
CA ILE A 3 -12.05 -41.03 -1.75
C ILE A 3 -11.71 -39.54 -2.00
N ASN A 4 -12.54 -38.84 -2.77
CA ASN A 4 -12.38 -37.44 -3.05
C ASN A 4 -13.23 -36.60 -2.07
N ALA A 5 -12.68 -36.38 -0.87
CA ALA A 5 -13.34 -35.63 0.19
C ALA A 5 -13.17 -34.12 0.06
N ALA A 6 -12.22 -33.66 -0.76
CA ALA A 6 -11.96 -32.24 -1.00
C ALA A 6 -11.58 -31.99 -2.45
N THR A 7 -11.83 -30.78 -2.93
CA THR A 7 -11.33 -30.28 -4.21
C THR A 7 -10.34 -29.14 -3.95
N LEU A 8 -9.22 -29.16 -4.66
CA LEU A 8 -8.23 -28.08 -4.65
C LEU A 8 -8.35 -27.29 -5.95
N ASP A 9 -8.65 -26.02 -5.83
CA ASP A 9 -8.71 -25.07 -6.93
C ASP A 9 -7.67 -23.96 -6.70
N THR A 10 -6.90 -23.63 -7.71
CA THR A 10 -5.84 -22.62 -7.60
C THR A 10 -6.36 -21.19 -7.39
N ALA A 11 -7.63 -20.93 -7.72
CA ALA A 11 -8.26 -19.62 -7.56
C ALA A 11 -9.04 -19.50 -6.24
N SER A 12 -9.70 -20.59 -5.80
CA SER A 12 -10.57 -20.59 -4.61
C SER A 12 -10.02 -21.37 -3.41
N GLY A 13 -8.87 -22.04 -3.58
CA GLY A 13 -8.23 -22.83 -2.53
C GLY A 13 -8.87 -24.22 -2.35
N ILE A 14 -8.93 -24.71 -1.11
CA ILE A 14 -9.47 -26.02 -0.80
C ILE A 14 -10.95 -25.91 -0.39
N THR A 15 -11.80 -26.70 -1.03
CA THR A 15 -13.22 -26.84 -0.67
C THR A 15 -13.47 -28.27 -0.20
N ILE A 16 -13.97 -28.43 1.02
CA ILE A 16 -14.31 -29.71 1.60
C ILE A 16 -15.76 -30.05 1.23
N LYS A 17 -15.98 -31.25 0.75
CA LYS A 17 -17.33 -31.79 0.52
C LYS A 17 -18.02 -32.04 1.83
N SER A 18 -19.34 -31.89 1.85
CA SER A 18 -20.18 -32.29 3.00
C SER A 18 -20.07 -33.79 3.26
N PHE A 19 -20.32 -34.20 4.50
CA PHE A 19 -20.42 -35.63 4.87
C PHE A 19 -21.33 -36.39 3.92
N ARG A 20 -22.47 -35.80 3.58
CA ARG A 20 -23.45 -36.41 2.67
C ARG A 20 -22.86 -36.66 1.28
N GLU A 21 -22.19 -35.70 0.68
CA GLU A 21 -21.57 -35.85 -0.64
C GLU A 21 -20.45 -36.89 -0.65
N ILE A 22 -19.65 -36.95 0.42
CA ILE A 22 -18.60 -37.98 0.58
C ILE A 22 -19.24 -39.35 0.73
N ARG A 23 -20.26 -39.46 1.55
CA ARG A 23 -21.00 -40.69 1.77
C ARG A 23 -21.68 -41.23 0.50
N GLU A 24 -22.36 -40.36 -0.26
CA GLU A 24 -23.00 -40.72 -1.54
C GLU A 24 -21.97 -41.22 -2.57
N ALA A 25 -20.80 -40.59 -2.63
CA ALA A 25 -19.71 -41.05 -3.49
C ALA A 25 -19.17 -42.42 -3.08
N LEU A 26 -18.95 -42.65 -1.77
CA LEU A 26 -18.54 -43.95 -1.23
C LEU A 26 -19.58 -45.03 -1.45
N GLU A 27 -20.86 -44.72 -1.24
CA GLU A 27 -21.96 -45.65 -1.50
C GLU A 27 -21.95 -46.15 -2.96
N LYS A 28 -21.78 -45.21 -3.91
CA LYS A 28 -21.66 -45.53 -5.33
C LYS A 28 -20.47 -46.44 -5.61
N ASP A 29 -19.32 -46.15 -5.02
CA ASP A 29 -18.10 -46.94 -5.19
C ASP A 29 -18.21 -48.32 -4.59
N PHE A 30 -18.84 -48.45 -3.42
CA PHE A 30 -19.08 -49.72 -2.75
C PHE A 30 -20.06 -50.61 -3.56
N LYS A 31 -21.18 -50.06 -4.04
CA LYS A 31 -22.11 -50.77 -4.93
C LYS A 31 -21.42 -51.20 -6.22
N GLY A 32 -20.62 -50.33 -6.82
CA GLY A 32 -19.85 -50.66 -8.03
C GLY A 32 -18.81 -51.75 -7.82
N THR A 33 -18.34 -51.94 -6.59
CA THR A 33 -17.31 -52.95 -6.24
C THR A 33 -17.91 -54.27 -5.76
N PHE A 34 -18.94 -54.19 -4.93
CA PHE A 34 -19.48 -55.36 -4.21
C PHE A 34 -20.87 -55.83 -4.72
N GLY A 35 -21.50 -55.05 -5.59
CA GLY A 35 -22.80 -55.35 -6.19
C GLY A 35 -23.88 -54.35 -5.79
N ASP A 36 -24.87 -54.15 -6.67
CA ASP A 36 -25.94 -53.17 -6.49
C ASP A 36 -26.94 -53.57 -5.40
N ASP A 37 -26.94 -54.83 -5.01
CA ASP A 37 -27.78 -55.42 -3.95
C ASP A 37 -27.24 -55.13 -2.54
N LEU A 38 -26.08 -54.48 -2.41
CA LEU A 38 -25.50 -54.11 -1.13
C LEU A 38 -26.43 -53.18 -0.34
N ASN A 39 -26.73 -53.57 0.91
CA ASN A 39 -27.52 -52.73 1.79
C ASN A 39 -26.69 -51.59 2.40
N THR A 40 -26.83 -50.41 1.86
CA THR A 40 -26.09 -49.22 2.27
C THR A 40 -26.82 -48.33 3.28
N SER A 41 -27.92 -48.82 3.87
CA SER A 41 -28.64 -48.14 4.97
C SER A 41 -27.68 -47.88 6.14
N SER A 42 -27.70 -46.69 6.75
CA SER A 42 -26.89 -46.37 7.93
C SER A 42 -27.14 -47.27 9.15
N SER A 43 -28.20 -48.11 9.12
CA SER A 43 -28.48 -49.13 10.14
C SER A 43 -27.91 -50.51 9.77
N SER A 44 -27.41 -50.72 8.56
CA SER A 44 -26.76 -51.95 8.11
C SER A 44 -25.27 -51.96 8.44
N PRO A 45 -24.63 -53.12 8.60
CA PRO A 45 -23.19 -53.19 8.81
C PRO A 45 -22.37 -52.48 7.70
N ASP A 46 -22.75 -52.68 6.44
CA ASP A 46 -22.06 -52.09 5.30
C ASP A 46 -22.28 -50.56 5.25
N GLY A 47 -23.50 -50.08 5.55
CA GLY A 47 -23.80 -48.66 5.66
C GLY A 47 -23.05 -47.98 6.81
N MET A 48 -22.89 -48.67 7.96
CA MET A 48 -22.06 -48.15 9.06
C MET A 48 -20.59 -48.05 8.69
N LEU A 49 -20.04 -48.97 7.89
CA LEU A 49 -18.69 -48.89 7.38
C LEU A 49 -18.52 -47.69 6.40
N ILE A 50 -19.49 -47.50 5.52
CA ILE A 50 -19.50 -46.35 4.60
C ILE A 50 -19.54 -45.05 5.40
N ASP A 51 -20.37 -44.97 6.45
CA ASP A 51 -20.47 -43.79 7.32
C ASP A 51 -19.14 -43.51 8.06
N LEU A 52 -18.48 -44.56 8.56
CA LEU A 52 -17.17 -44.47 9.23
C LEU A 52 -16.08 -43.95 8.26
N PHE A 53 -16.00 -44.50 7.04
CA PHE A 53 -15.06 -44.06 6.05
C PHE A 53 -15.34 -42.62 5.57
N ALA A 54 -16.61 -42.25 5.42
CA ALA A 54 -17.00 -40.88 5.06
C ALA A 54 -16.57 -39.89 6.15
N TYR A 55 -16.79 -40.24 7.41
CA TYR A 55 -16.38 -39.42 8.55
C TYR A 55 -14.84 -39.26 8.61
N ALA A 56 -14.11 -40.36 8.52
CA ALA A 56 -12.65 -40.35 8.55
C ALA A 56 -12.05 -39.51 7.36
N ALA A 57 -12.65 -39.64 6.19
CA ALA A 57 -12.22 -38.85 5.02
C ALA A 57 -12.50 -37.35 5.20
N MET A 58 -13.63 -37.00 5.78
CA MET A 58 -14.00 -35.62 6.11
C MET A 58 -13.03 -35.00 7.14
N GLU A 59 -12.73 -35.72 8.23
CA GLU A 59 -11.78 -35.29 9.26
C GLU A 59 -10.37 -35.09 8.67
N ALA A 60 -9.92 -36.01 7.83
CA ALA A 60 -8.62 -35.86 7.14
C ALA A 60 -8.60 -34.63 6.26
N ALA A 61 -9.66 -34.35 5.49
CA ALA A 61 -9.77 -33.18 4.65
C ALA A 61 -9.79 -31.87 5.47
N GLN A 62 -10.50 -31.83 6.60
CA GLN A 62 -10.53 -30.71 7.54
C GLN A 62 -9.15 -30.43 8.15
N THR A 63 -8.43 -31.50 8.51
CA THR A 63 -7.05 -31.37 9.02
C THR A 63 -6.11 -30.74 7.98
N VAL A 64 -6.21 -31.15 6.71
CA VAL A 64 -5.43 -30.56 5.61
C VAL A 64 -5.82 -29.10 5.41
N GLN A 65 -7.09 -28.77 5.41
CA GLN A 65 -7.57 -27.38 5.29
C GLN A 65 -7.01 -26.50 6.42
N ALA A 66 -7.08 -26.97 7.66
CA ALA A 66 -6.52 -26.26 8.80
C ALA A 66 -4.99 -26.08 8.68
N ALA A 67 -4.28 -27.11 8.20
CA ALA A 67 -2.84 -27.00 7.95
C ALA A 67 -2.51 -25.95 6.87
N LEU A 68 -3.29 -25.89 5.80
CA LEU A 68 -3.11 -24.88 4.74
C LEU A 68 -3.45 -23.47 5.23
N ALA A 69 -4.50 -23.31 6.05
CA ALA A 69 -4.84 -22.02 6.65
C ALA A 69 -3.71 -21.46 7.53
N ASN A 70 -2.89 -22.35 8.12
CA ASN A 70 -1.73 -21.95 8.92
C ASN A 70 -0.47 -21.57 8.09
N LEU A 71 -0.55 -21.57 6.77
CA LEU A 71 0.51 -21.03 5.89
C LEU A 71 0.34 -19.53 5.58
N ASP A 72 -0.81 -18.96 5.89
CA ASP A 72 -1.11 -17.54 5.66
C ASP A 72 -1.05 -16.77 6.98
N VAL A 73 -0.36 -15.63 6.97
CA VAL A 73 -0.26 -14.70 8.12
C VAL A 73 -1.65 -14.31 8.64
N ALA A 74 -2.61 -14.10 7.75
CA ALA A 74 -3.96 -13.66 8.13
C ALA A 74 -4.71 -14.69 8.98
N THR A 75 -4.47 -15.99 8.76
CA THR A 75 -5.21 -17.11 9.34
C THR A 75 -4.39 -18.02 10.24
N ALA A 76 -3.06 -17.91 10.21
CA ALA A 76 -2.17 -18.73 11.05
C ALA A 76 -2.35 -18.39 12.54
N GLU A 77 -2.27 -19.41 13.40
CA GLU A 77 -2.44 -19.28 14.85
C GLU A 77 -1.31 -19.96 15.63
N GLY A 78 -1.04 -19.48 16.84
CA GLY A 78 -0.13 -20.07 17.80
C GLY A 78 1.27 -20.29 17.20
N VAL A 79 1.78 -21.53 17.33
CA VAL A 79 3.14 -21.90 16.88
C VAL A 79 3.36 -21.73 15.37
N PHE A 80 2.31 -21.79 14.56
CA PHE A 80 2.45 -21.59 13.11
C PHE A 80 2.68 -20.11 12.80
N LEU A 81 1.97 -19.22 13.48
CA LEU A 81 2.19 -17.78 13.37
C LEU A 81 3.60 -17.41 13.88
N ASP A 82 4.09 -18.08 14.95
CA ASP A 82 5.46 -17.88 15.45
C ASP A 82 6.52 -18.27 14.41
N ARG A 83 6.28 -19.32 13.64
CA ARG A 83 7.20 -19.72 12.56
C ARG A 83 7.22 -18.70 11.43
N ILE A 84 6.07 -18.15 11.05
CA ILE A 84 5.98 -17.08 10.07
C ILE A 84 6.70 -15.83 10.60
N ALA A 85 6.47 -15.45 11.86
CA ALA A 85 7.16 -14.35 12.53
C ALA A 85 8.68 -14.54 12.51
N THR A 86 9.16 -15.76 12.74
CA THR A 86 10.59 -16.09 12.69
C THR A 86 11.19 -15.85 11.30
N ILE A 87 10.46 -16.20 10.23
CA ILE A 87 10.87 -15.90 8.84
C ILE A 87 11.00 -14.39 8.62
N ALA A 88 10.10 -13.60 9.24
CA ALA A 88 10.13 -12.14 9.23
C ALA A 88 11.20 -11.54 10.18
N GLY A 89 11.99 -12.39 10.89
CA GLY A 89 12.96 -11.92 11.87
C GLY A 89 12.34 -11.40 13.18
N ILE A 90 11.06 -11.72 13.44
CA ILE A 90 10.30 -11.26 14.61
C ILE A 90 10.13 -12.44 15.58
N ALA A 91 10.39 -12.20 16.86
CA ALA A 91 10.04 -13.12 17.94
C ALA A 91 8.78 -12.63 18.65
N ARG A 92 7.93 -13.57 19.10
CA ARG A 92 6.80 -13.25 19.97
C ARG A 92 7.28 -12.78 21.33
N ASP A 93 6.70 -11.70 21.83
CA ASP A 93 6.94 -11.24 23.18
C ASP A 93 6.22 -12.15 24.22
N PRO A 94 6.75 -12.28 25.45
CA PRO A 94 6.12 -13.10 26.47
C PRO A 94 4.67 -12.68 26.73
N GLY A 95 3.72 -13.58 26.47
CA GLY A 95 2.28 -13.32 26.66
C GLY A 95 1.60 -12.53 25.54
N GLU A 96 2.30 -12.27 24.43
CA GLU A 96 1.73 -11.55 23.28
C GLU A 96 0.65 -12.38 22.58
N PRO A 97 -0.58 -11.84 22.37
CA PRO A 97 -1.63 -12.52 21.65
C PRO A 97 -1.36 -12.53 20.12
N ASP A 98 -1.92 -13.53 19.42
CA ASP A 98 -1.76 -13.70 17.96
C ASP A 98 -2.12 -12.44 17.16
N ALA A 99 -3.15 -11.71 17.56
CA ALA A 99 -3.57 -10.48 16.87
C ALA A 99 -2.48 -9.40 16.88
N SER A 100 -1.78 -9.23 18.01
CA SER A 100 -0.66 -8.28 18.14
C SER A 100 0.55 -8.73 17.31
N LEU A 101 0.92 -10.01 17.39
CA LEU A 101 2.03 -10.54 16.60
C LEU A 101 1.75 -10.43 15.10
N ARG A 102 0.52 -10.71 14.66
CA ARG A 102 0.09 -10.59 13.26
C ARG A 102 0.22 -9.13 12.76
N ASP A 103 -0.19 -8.16 13.56
CA ASP A 103 -0.01 -6.73 13.25
C ASP A 103 1.47 -6.35 13.13
N ARG A 104 2.32 -6.88 14.03
CA ARG A 104 3.78 -6.67 13.95
C ARG A 104 4.40 -7.31 12.72
N ILE A 105 3.95 -8.50 12.31
CA ILE A 105 4.40 -9.16 11.07
C ILE A 105 3.98 -8.34 9.86
N GLY A 106 2.73 -7.84 9.82
CA GLY A 106 2.23 -6.99 8.74
C GLY A 106 2.96 -5.65 8.60
N LYS A 107 3.48 -5.14 9.72
CA LYS A 107 4.32 -3.93 9.79
C LYS A 107 5.81 -4.22 9.63
N ALA A 108 6.20 -5.49 9.58
CA ALA A 108 7.60 -5.87 9.39
C ALA A 108 8.04 -5.52 7.97
N GLU A 109 9.01 -4.67 7.89
CA GLU A 109 9.62 -4.31 6.63
C GLU A 109 10.59 -5.41 6.21
N PHE A 110 10.15 -6.20 5.22
CA PHE A 110 10.93 -7.28 4.63
C PHE A 110 12.03 -6.71 3.72
N GLY A 111 13.11 -6.26 4.30
CA GLY A 111 14.34 -5.94 3.60
C GLY A 111 14.31 -4.64 2.79
N GLY A 112 15.47 -4.03 2.61
CA GLY A 112 15.62 -2.92 1.67
C GLY A 112 15.50 -1.51 2.24
N MET A 113 15.34 -1.31 3.55
CA MET A 113 15.41 0.05 4.14
C MET A 113 16.71 0.78 3.79
N ALA A 114 17.78 0.03 3.53
CA ALA A 114 19.08 0.58 3.15
C ALA A 114 19.19 0.95 1.66
N THR A 115 18.15 0.73 0.86
CA THR A 115 18.06 1.21 -0.53
C THR A 115 17.37 2.59 -0.56
N PHE A 116 17.56 3.33 -1.64
CA PHE A 116 16.91 4.63 -1.81
C PHE A 116 15.38 4.51 -1.72
N ASP A 117 14.79 3.58 -2.48
CA ASP A 117 13.34 3.35 -2.50
C ASP A 117 12.82 2.84 -1.15
N GLY A 118 13.56 1.94 -0.50
CA GLY A 118 13.19 1.42 0.82
C GLY A 118 13.22 2.50 1.90
N MET A 119 14.23 3.37 1.88
CA MET A 119 14.33 4.52 2.79
C MET A 119 13.17 5.51 2.54
N LEU A 120 12.87 5.81 1.29
CA LEU A 120 11.77 6.71 0.92
C LEU A 120 10.42 6.15 1.37
N THR A 121 10.14 4.88 1.07
CA THR A 121 8.90 4.19 1.47
C THR A 121 8.74 4.22 3.00
N TYR A 122 9.79 3.87 3.75
CA TYR A 122 9.77 3.91 5.21
C TYR A 122 9.43 5.31 5.75
N LEU A 123 10.07 6.34 5.21
CA LEU A 123 9.81 7.71 5.64
C LEU A 123 8.37 8.16 5.30
N PHE A 124 7.82 7.77 4.15
CA PHE A 124 6.43 8.00 3.80
C PHE A 124 5.47 7.32 4.78
N ASP A 125 5.68 6.04 5.09
CA ASP A 125 4.83 5.28 5.99
C ASP A 125 4.88 5.82 7.43
N LYS A 126 6.07 6.29 7.84
CA LYS A 126 6.29 6.75 9.22
C LYS A 126 5.87 8.18 9.47
N LEU A 127 6.08 9.08 8.51
CA LEU A 127 5.91 10.52 8.67
C LEU A 127 4.73 11.07 7.85
N GLY A 128 4.15 10.26 6.97
CA GLY A 128 3.15 10.70 6.00
C GLY A 128 3.77 11.26 4.72
N GLY A 129 2.95 11.78 3.82
CA GLY A 129 3.38 12.40 2.57
C GLY A 129 4.19 13.69 2.78
N GLY A 130 4.62 14.29 1.67
CA GLY A 130 5.36 15.58 1.72
C GLY A 130 6.86 15.44 1.96
N ILE A 131 7.44 14.29 1.59
CA ILE A 131 8.87 14.00 1.72
C ILE A 131 9.47 13.75 0.33
N SER A 132 10.68 14.23 0.12
CA SER A 132 11.51 13.83 -1.02
C SER A 132 12.94 13.62 -0.58
N MET A 133 13.68 12.88 -1.39
CA MET A 133 15.08 12.58 -1.11
C MET A 133 15.93 12.71 -2.36
N LYS A 134 17.21 13.05 -2.16
CA LYS A 134 18.26 12.95 -3.16
C LYS A 134 19.49 12.29 -2.55
N SER A 135 20.14 11.41 -3.30
CA SER A 135 21.43 10.84 -2.92
C SER A 135 22.53 11.37 -3.83
N ASN A 136 23.69 11.59 -3.25
CA ASN A 136 24.92 11.79 -4.01
C ASN A 136 25.85 10.61 -3.70
N GLU A 137 25.98 9.70 -4.65
CA GLU A 137 26.83 8.49 -4.56
C GLU A 137 28.26 8.75 -4.98
N GLU A 138 28.49 9.87 -5.68
CA GLU A 138 29.82 10.29 -6.13
C GLU A 138 30.67 10.78 -4.95
N PRO A 139 32.02 10.69 -5.07
CA PRO A 139 32.91 11.18 -4.02
C PRO A 139 32.94 12.73 -3.92
N GLU A 140 32.57 13.42 -4.98
CA GLU A 140 32.59 14.89 -5.06
C GLU A 140 31.19 15.46 -4.78
N GLU A 141 31.13 16.75 -4.43
CA GLU A 141 29.87 17.45 -4.25
C GLU A 141 29.11 17.56 -5.56
N MET A 142 27.83 17.17 -5.57
CA MET A 142 26.94 17.31 -6.71
C MET A 142 25.63 18.00 -6.31
N GLY A 143 25.29 19.09 -6.99
CA GLY A 143 24.04 19.83 -6.73
C GLY A 143 23.90 20.36 -5.30
N GLY A 144 25.01 20.71 -4.64
CA GLY A 144 25.03 21.19 -3.26
C GLY A 144 24.97 20.08 -2.20
N ILE A 145 24.95 18.81 -2.62
CA ILE A 145 24.95 17.65 -1.72
C ILE A 145 26.37 17.09 -1.66
N PRO A 146 27.00 17.00 -0.47
CA PRO A 146 28.34 16.43 -0.32
C PRO A 146 28.42 14.98 -0.79
N GLY A 147 29.59 14.54 -1.20
CA GLY A 147 29.82 13.16 -1.62
C GLY A 147 29.40 12.13 -0.56
N HIS A 148 28.87 10.99 -1.01
CA HIS A 148 28.39 9.90 -0.15
C HIS A 148 27.36 10.35 0.91
N SER A 149 26.44 11.23 0.49
CA SER A 149 25.42 11.81 1.38
C SER A 149 24.02 11.68 0.80
N VAL A 150 23.03 11.65 1.70
CA VAL A 150 21.61 11.74 1.37
C VAL A 150 21.04 13.03 1.94
N ALA A 151 20.31 13.78 1.10
CA ALA A 151 19.52 14.93 1.50
C ALA A 151 18.05 14.52 1.59
N VAL A 152 17.44 14.73 2.74
CA VAL A 152 16.00 14.49 2.97
C VAL A 152 15.33 15.86 3.09
N TYR A 153 14.31 16.05 2.28
CA TYR A 153 13.49 17.26 2.26
C TYR A 153 12.10 16.93 2.80
N VAL A 154 11.69 17.68 3.82
CA VAL A 154 10.42 17.44 4.52
C VAL A 154 9.57 18.70 4.45
N ASN A 155 8.36 18.60 3.91
CA ASN A 155 7.43 19.72 3.86
C ASN A 155 7.05 20.17 5.27
N GLN A 156 6.90 21.46 5.48
CA GLN A 156 6.45 22.02 6.77
C GLN A 156 5.04 21.56 7.18
N SER A 157 4.22 21.09 6.23
CA SER A 157 2.91 20.48 6.53
C SER A 157 3.02 19.16 7.31
N VAL A 158 4.18 18.50 7.30
CA VAL A 158 4.44 17.31 8.12
C VAL A 158 4.51 17.72 9.59
N THR A 159 3.54 17.24 10.37
CA THR A 159 3.33 17.64 11.78
C THR A 159 4.32 17.01 12.76
N SER A 160 5.06 15.98 12.32
CA SER A 160 6.09 15.31 13.15
C SER A 160 7.17 16.31 13.59
N SER A 161 7.62 16.17 14.81
CA SER A 161 8.72 16.97 15.38
C SER A 161 10.06 16.69 14.67
N ASP A 162 11.00 17.61 14.79
CA ASP A 162 12.34 17.42 14.22
C ASP A 162 13.05 16.20 14.81
N ASP A 163 12.80 15.89 16.09
CA ASP A 163 13.34 14.70 16.76
C ASP A 163 12.76 13.41 16.16
N GLU A 164 11.46 13.36 15.90
CA GLU A 164 10.81 12.21 15.26
C GLU A 164 11.29 12.00 13.82
N ILE A 165 11.44 13.07 13.06
CA ILE A 165 11.97 13.03 11.70
C ILE A 165 13.41 12.53 11.70
N ALA A 166 14.26 13.08 12.56
CA ALA A 166 15.66 12.67 12.68
C ALA A 166 15.79 11.20 13.13
N ALA A 167 14.95 10.75 14.07
CA ALA A 167 14.92 9.36 14.51
C ALA A 167 14.50 8.42 13.38
N ALA A 168 13.50 8.80 12.58
CA ALA A 168 13.05 8.02 11.41
C ALA A 168 14.16 7.93 10.36
N ILE A 169 14.82 9.05 10.02
CA ILE A 169 15.96 9.08 9.08
C ILE A 169 17.12 8.20 9.59
N TRP A 170 17.45 8.32 10.88
CA TRP A 170 18.51 7.51 11.48
C TRP A 170 18.22 6.01 11.39
N HIS A 171 16.96 5.63 11.58
CA HIS A 171 16.55 4.23 11.56
C HIS A 171 16.69 3.57 10.18
N CYS A 172 16.39 4.31 9.12
CA CYS A 172 16.36 3.76 7.75
C CYS A 172 17.61 4.09 6.91
N LYS A 173 18.44 5.06 7.31
CA LYS A 173 19.62 5.42 6.51
C LYS A 173 20.65 4.28 6.44
N PRO A 174 21.29 4.08 5.28
CA PRO A 174 22.38 3.11 5.17
C PRO A 174 23.55 3.44 6.11
N ALA A 175 24.23 2.40 6.60
CA ALA A 175 25.45 2.57 7.36
C ALA A 175 26.53 3.24 6.49
N GLY A 176 27.24 4.21 7.07
CA GLY A 176 28.33 4.93 6.36
C GLY A 176 27.88 6.10 5.50
N ILE A 177 26.60 6.24 5.17
CA ILE A 177 26.06 7.39 4.44
C ILE A 177 25.79 8.55 5.41
N ARG A 178 26.22 9.75 5.04
CA ARG A 178 25.94 10.97 5.81
C ARG A 178 24.59 11.56 5.40
N THR A 179 23.96 12.26 6.33
CA THR A 179 22.77 13.05 6.04
C THR A 179 23.16 14.51 5.82
N HIS A 180 22.49 15.19 4.90
CA HIS A 180 22.72 16.59 4.54
C HIS A 180 21.41 17.39 4.66
N GLY A 181 21.51 18.64 5.13
CA GLY A 181 20.36 19.54 5.26
C GLY A 181 20.65 20.73 6.17
N SER A 182 19.68 21.67 6.22
CA SER A 182 19.76 22.91 7.00
C SER A 182 19.42 22.72 8.49
N SER A 183 18.57 21.76 8.83
CA SER A 183 18.24 21.37 10.20
C SER A 183 19.21 20.29 10.67
N SER A 184 19.57 20.30 11.94
CA SER A 184 20.50 19.35 12.55
C SER A 184 19.97 18.90 13.92
N VAL A 185 19.78 17.60 14.10
CA VAL A 185 19.28 16.99 15.33
C VAL A 185 20.21 15.87 15.77
N LYS A 186 20.43 15.74 17.09
CA LYS A 186 21.21 14.65 17.66
C LYS A 186 20.31 13.46 17.99
N VAL A 187 20.67 12.30 17.47
CA VAL A 187 19.99 11.02 17.75
C VAL A 187 20.96 10.13 18.50
N THR A 188 20.52 9.54 19.60
CA THR A 188 21.32 8.58 20.39
C THR A 188 21.02 7.16 19.94
N ASP A 189 22.04 6.40 19.59
CA ASP A 189 21.91 4.99 19.22
C ASP A 189 21.70 4.08 20.44
N LYS A 190 21.44 2.78 20.18
CA LYS A 190 21.25 1.77 21.24
C LYS A 190 22.48 1.54 22.13
N ALA A 191 23.66 1.95 21.68
CA ALA A 191 24.91 1.86 22.42
C ALA A 191 25.20 3.12 23.25
N GLY A 192 24.38 4.17 23.13
CA GLY A 192 24.51 5.43 23.85
C GLY A 192 25.36 6.49 23.15
N PHE A 193 25.74 6.28 21.88
CA PHE A 193 26.49 7.28 21.11
C PHE A 193 25.55 8.26 20.42
N GLU A 194 25.92 9.54 20.46
CA GLU A 194 25.22 10.61 19.75
C GLU A 194 25.65 10.67 18.27
N HIS A 195 24.66 10.80 17.40
CA HIS A 195 24.85 10.96 15.96
C HIS A 195 24.10 12.21 15.48
N GLU A 196 24.75 13.00 14.64
CA GLU A 196 24.14 14.17 14.02
C GLU A 196 23.37 13.72 12.77
N VAL A 197 22.06 13.99 12.73
CA VAL A 197 21.18 13.75 11.59
C VAL A 197 20.73 15.08 11.04
N LYS A 198 20.95 15.28 9.72
CA LYS A 198 20.58 16.50 9.01
C LYS A 198 19.47 16.24 8.00
N PHE A 199 18.57 17.21 7.88
CA PHE A 199 17.51 17.26 6.88
C PHE A 199 17.10 18.70 6.62
N THR A 200 16.26 18.96 5.63
CA THR A 200 15.79 20.31 5.34
C THR A 200 14.28 20.37 5.42
N ARG A 201 13.75 21.27 6.26
CA ARG A 201 12.33 21.62 6.22
C ARG A 201 12.07 22.60 5.09
N ILE A 202 11.05 22.34 4.27
CA ILE A 202 10.71 23.11 3.09
C ILE A 202 9.33 23.74 3.26
N GLU A 203 9.23 25.04 2.96
CA GLU A 203 7.97 25.74 2.88
C GLU A 203 7.22 25.40 1.59
N SER A 204 5.91 25.27 1.71
CA SER A 204 5.04 25.18 0.54
C SER A 204 4.71 26.58 0.03
N LEU A 205 4.88 26.76 -1.27
CA LEU A 205 4.39 27.96 -1.96
C LEU A 205 3.05 27.65 -2.63
N PRO A 206 2.06 28.53 -2.50
CA PRO A 206 0.78 28.35 -3.17
C PRO A 206 0.95 28.48 -4.69
N MET A 207 0.33 27.56 -5.41
CA MET A 207 0.12 27.67 -6.84
C MET A 207 -1.31 28.11 -7.14
N THR A 208 -1.51 28.76 -8.27
CA THR A 208 -2.85 29.03 -8.79
C THR A 208 -3.10 28.21 -10.04
N LEU A 209 -4.35 27.73 -10.17
CA LEU A 209 -4.78 26.89 -11.28
C LEU A 209 -6.10 27.41 -11.84
N GLU A 210 -6.10 27.75 -13.12
CA GLU A 210 -7.30 28.06 -13.89
C GLU A 210 -7.64 26.83 -14.74
N VAL A 211 -8.86 26.33 -14.61
CA VAL A 211 -9.37 25.15 -15.32
C VAL A 211 -10.55 25.61 -16.19
N THR A 212 -10.38 25.55 -17.50
CA THR A 212 -11.48 25.81 -18.44
C THR A 212 -12.08 24.48 -18.84
N VAL A 213 -13.37 24.29 -18.57
CA VAL A 213 -14.13 23.08 -18.82
C VAL A 213 -15.03 23.30 -20.03
N LYS A 214 -15.04 22.39 -20.99
CA LYS A 214 -16.03 22.32 -22.04
C LYS A 214 -16.91 21.08 -21.83
N GLU A 215 -18.22 21.28 -21.90
CA GLU A 215 -19.21 20.20 -21.78
C GLU A 215 -19.53 19.55 -23.12
N TYR A 216 -20.03 18.33 -23.10
CA TYR A 216 -20.63 17.70 -24.26
C TYR A 216 -21.99 18.32 -24.60
N ASP A 217 -22.33 18.43 -25.86
CA ASP A 217 -23.64 18.92 -26.32
C ASP A 217 -24.82 18.04 -25.85
N GLU A 218 -24.56 16.75 -25.63
CA GLU A 218 -25.58 15.74 -25.32
C GLU A 218 -25.60 15.34 -23.83
N GLU A 219 -24.59 15.73 -23.05
CA GLU A 219 -24.45 15.38 -21.63
C GLU A 219 -24.06 16.60 -20.80
N THR A 220 -24.98 17.07 -20.00
CA THR A 220 -24.76 18.25 -19.14
C THR A 220 -23.85 17.93 -17.95
N LEU A 221 -23.01 18.88 -17.59
CA LEU A 221 -22.23 18.82 -16.36
C LEU A 221 -23.16 18.77 -15.12
N PRO A 222 -22.76 18.07 -14.05
CA PRO A 222 -23.46 18.16 -12.75
C PRO A 222 -23.53 19.60 -12.24
N ASP A 223 -24.60 19.98 -11.55
CA ASP A 223 -24.76 21.35 -11.00
C ASP A 223 -23.61 21.76 -10.08
N ASP A 224 -22.95 20.78 -9.44
CA ASP A 224 -21.85 20.95 -8.48
C ASP A 224 -20.47 20.66 -9.09
N TYR A 225 -20.33 20.70 -10.44
CA TYR A 225 -19.08 20.35 -11.14
C TYR A 225 -17.87 21.16 -10.67
N ASP A 226 -18.03 22.46 -10.38
CA ASP A 226 -16.97 23.33 -9.88
C ASP A 226 -16.40 22.82 -8.55
N ALA A 227 -17.27 22.54 -7.59
CA ALA A 227 -16.86 22.03 -6.29
C ALA A 227 -16.20 20.63 -6.39
N LYS A 228 -16.74 19.76 -7.24
CA LYS A 228 -16.16 18.43 -7.47
C LYS A 228 -14.80 18.49 -8.12
N ILE A 229 -14.61 19.36 -9.10
CA ILE A 229 -13.30 19.56 -9.76
C ILE A 229 -12.27 20.05 -8.75
N LYS A 230 -12.61 21.07 -7.95
CA LYS A 230 -11.71 21.60 -6.92
C LYS A 230 -11.32 20.53 -5.90
N ALA A 231 -12.31 19.83 -5.35
CA ALA A 231 -12.07 18.78 -4.37
C ALA A 231 -11.20 17.64 -4.93
N ALA A 232 -11.48 17.19 -6.15
CA ALA A 232 -10.71 16.13 -6.80
C ALA A 232 -9.24 16.51 -7.03
N ILE A 233 -9.00 17.75 -7.49
CA ILE A 233 -7.64 18.24 -7.72
C ILE A 233 -6.88 18.41 -6.39
N VAL A 234 -7.53 19.01 -5.38
CA VAL A 234 -6.90 19.23 -4.07
C VAL A 234 -6.52 17.90 -3.40
N GLU A 235 -7.41 16.93 -3.45
CA GLU A 235 -7.13 15.60 -2.87
C GLU A 235 -5.96 14.90 -3.60
N TRP A 236 -5.99 14.91 -4.93
CA TRP A 236 -4.91 14.37 -5.74
C TRP A 236 -3.57 15.10 -5.50
N ALA A 237 -3.60 16.43 -5.35
CA ALA A 237 -2.41 17.26 -5.17
C ALA A 237 -1.66 16.94 -3.86
N LYS A 238 -2.37 16.55 -2.79
CA LYS A 238 -1.75 16.20 -1.49
C LYS A 238 -0.70 15.09 -1.61
N ASP A 239 -0.97 14.09 -2.46
CA ASP A 239 -0.06 12.97 -2.67
C ASP A 239 0.96 13.21 -3.77
N GLN A 240 0.66 14.11 -4.70
CA GLN A 240 1.50 14.33 -5.88
C GLN A 240 2.54 15.42 -5.71
N TYR A 241 2.25 16.47 -4.93
CA TYR A 241 3.19 17.57 -4.76
C TYR A 241 4.08 17.36 -3.53
N THR A 242 5.26 16.81 -3.81
CA THR A 242 6.34 16.66 -2.84
C THR A 242 7.45 17.65 -3.15
N PRO A 243 8.35 17.97 -2.20
CA PRO A 243 9.45 18.89 -2.42
C PRO A 243 10.27 18.58 -3.70
N GLY A 244 10.50 19.58 -4.54
CA GLY A 244 11.25 19.44 -5.79
C GLY A 244 10.55 18.69 -6.91
N LYS A 245 9.26 18.36 -6.77
CA LYS A 245 8.51 17.66 -7.81
C LYS A 245 7.86 18.64 -8.79
N ASP A 246 8.18 18.49 -10.07
CA ASP A 246 7.64 19.32 -11.14
C ASP A 246 6.11 19.23 -11.25
N ILE A 247 5.47 20.35 -11.55
CA ILE A 247 4.04 20.43 -11.83
C ILE A 247 3.82 20.06 -13.29
N ILE A 248 3.26 18.87 -13.54
CA ILE A 248 2.96 18.36 -14.88
C ILE A 248 1.51 18.67 -15.21
N ILE A 249 1.29 19.63 -16.12
CA ILE A 249 -0.05 20.17 -16.43
C ILE A 249 -1.03 19.09 -16.88
N GLN A 250 -0.62 18.19 -17.76
CA GLN A 250 -1.48 17.13 -18.30
C GLN A 250 -1.98 16.15 -17.24
N ARG A 251 -1.25 15.98 -16.13
CA ARG A 251 -1.66 15.10 -15.05
C ARG A 251 -2.86 15.62 -14.26
N LEU A 252 -3.10 16.93 -14.30
CA LEU A 252 -4.25 17.54 -13.64
C LEU A 252 -5.61 17.11 -14.22
N ALA A 253 -5.62 16.61 -15.45
CA ALA A 253 -6.85 16.11 -16.07
C ALA A 253 -7.35 14.78 -15.46
N SER A 254 -6.45 13.90 -15.02
CA SER A 254 -6.81 12.58 -14.50
C SER A 254 -7.81 12.64 -13.34
N PRO A 255 -7.54 13.33 -12.22
CA PRO A 255 -8.48 13.38 -11.11
C PRO A 255 -9.82 14.01 -11.47
N ILE A 256 -9.86 14.88 -12.47
CA ILE A 256 -11.10 15.52 -12.91
C ILE A 256 -11.96 14.51 -13.68
N TYR A 257 -11.42 13.82 -14.69
CA TYR A 257 -12.14 12.82 -15.47
C TYR A 257 -12.60 11.63 -14.63
N ASP A 258 -11.84 11.29 -13.57
CA ASP A 258 -12.20 10.19 -12.66
C ASP A 258 -13.39 10.53 -11.75
N ASN A 259 -13.70 11.82 -11.54
CA ASN A 259 -14.70 12.27 -10.56
C ASN A 259 -15.87 13.06 -11.17
N VAL A 260 -15.74 13.56 -12.40
CA VAL A 260 -16.77 14.41 -13.05
C VAL A 260 -17.06 13.90 -14.44
N THR A 261 -18.32 13.61 -14.73
CA THR A 261 -18.84 13.21 -16.04
C THR A 261 -19.31 14.42 -16.87
N GLY A 262 -19.52 14.22 -18.18
CA GLY A 262 -20.02 15.29 -19.07
C GLY A 262 -18.95 16.26 -19.59
N ILE A 263 -17.67 15.98 -19.36
CA ILE A 263 -16.58 16.84 -19.79
C ILE A 263 -16.07 16.41 -21.16
N LEU A 264 -16.16 17.33 -22.14
CA LEU A 264 -15.61 17.15 -23.50
C LEU A 264 -14.12 17.46 -23.56
N ASP A 265 -13.69 18.59 -22.98
CA ASP A 265 -12.31 19.08 -23.03
C ASP A 265 -11.94 19.85 -21.79
N LEU A 266 -10.67 19.80 -21.42
CA LEU A 266 -10.09 20.51 -20.30
C LEU A 266 -8.86 21.32 -20.75
N GLN A 267 -8.84 22.59 -20.42
CA GLN A 267 -7.68 23.44 -20.60
C GLN A 267 -7.22 23.97 -19.25
N PHE A 268 -5.92 24.01 -19.08
CA PHE A 268 -5.30 24.39 -17.82
C PHE A 268 -4.37 25.59 -18.00
N LYS A 269 -4.35 26.44 -16.98
CA LYS A 269 -3.30 27.44 -16.81
C LYS A 269 -2.86 27.43 -15.36
N ALA A 270 -1.68 26.86 -15.11
CA ALA A 270 -1.07 26.83 -13.79
C ALA A 270 -0.04 27.93 -13.65
N THR A 271 0.03 28.55 -12.48
CA THR A 271 1.05 29.53 -12.13
C THR A 271 1.68 29.17 -10.80
N PHE A 272 3.00 29.10 -10.76
CA PHE A 272 3.79 28.78 -9.58
C PHE A 272 5.10 29.58 -9.61
N ASP A 273 5.45 30.23 -8.51
CA ASP A 273 6.68 31.02 -8.34
C ASP A 273 6.96 31.99 -9.53
N GLY A 274 5.90 32.71 -9.95
CA GLY A 274 5.96 33.67 -11.06
C GLY A 274 6.05 33.05 -12.46
N LYS A 275 6.10 31.73 -12.60
CA LYS A 275 6.09 31.02 -13.88
C LYS A 275 4.68 30.52 -14.17
N SER A 276 4.21 30.70 -15.40
CA SER A 276 2.91 30.21 -15.85
C SER A 276 3.08 29.25 -17.02
N ALA A 277 2.27 28.17 -17.03
CA ALA A 277 2.24 27.22 -18.13
C ALA A 277 0.79 26.74 -18.39
N THR A 278 0.48 26.50 -19.67
CA THR A 278 -0.80 25.90 -20.13
C THR A 278 -0.61 24.47 -20.62
N SER A 279 0.63 24.05 -20.79
CA SER A 279 1.01 22.69 -21.21
C SER A 279 2.43 22.39 -20.76
N GLY A 280 2.83 21.11 -20.80
CA GLY A 280 4.16 20.70 -20.39
C GLY A 280 4.31 20.64 -18.87
N ARG A 281 5.36 21.24 -18.33
CA ARG A 281 5.67 21.24 -16.90
C ARG A 281 6.17 22.58 -16.41
N ILE A 282 5.95 22.87 -15.13
CA ILE A 282 6.65 23.93 -14.40
C ILE A 282 7.68 23.24 -13.51
N GLU A 283 8.96 23.56 -13.71
CA GLU A 283 10.06 23.05 -12.90
C GLU A 283 10.00 23.66 -11.50
N VAL A 284 9.97 22.80 -10.48
CA VAL A 284 9.97 23.18 -9.07
C VAL A 284 11.36 22.92 -8.49
N PRO A 285 12.03 23.94 -7.95
CA PRO A 285 13.31 23.75 -7.26
C PRO A 285 13.17 22.80 -6.06
N ASP A 286 14.24 22.06 -5.74
CA ASP A 286 14.24 21.13 -4.59
C ASP A 286 13.98 21.81 -3.24
N SER A 287 14.28 23.10 -3.16
CA SER A 287 14.04 23.94 -1.98
C SER A 287 12.60 24.42 -1.85
N LEU A 288 11.71 24.07 -2.78
CA LEU A 288 10.33 24.50 -2.82
C LEU A 288 9.39 23.28 -2.95
N CYS A 289 8.17 23.43 -2.47
CA CYS A 289 7.08 22.51 -2.67
C CYS A 289 5.85 23.27 -3.14
N ALA A 290 5.17 22.80 -4.18
CA ALA A 290 3.92 23.40 -4.58
C ALA A 290 2.80 22.97 -3.59
N SER A 291 1.92 23.91 -3.22
CA SER A 291 0.67 23.61 -2.52
C SER A 291 -0.50 24.14 -3.33
N LEU A 292 -1.61 23.43 -3.26
CA LEU A 292 -2.84 23.81 -3.94
C LEU A 292 -4.02 23.58 -3.01
N ASP A 293 -4.79 24.63 -2.79
CA ASP A 293 -6.05 24.62 -2.05
C ASP A 293 -7.20 25.01 -2.97
N GLU A 294 -8.44 24.92 -2.48
CA GLU A 294 -9.62 25.25 -3.27
C GLU A 294 -9.67 26.73 -3.67
N GLU A 295 -9.10 27.63 -2.86
CA GLU A 295 -9.05 29.06 -3.12
C GLU A 295 -8.10 29.39 -4.29
N GLY A 296 -7.07 28.57 -4.47
CA GLY A 296 -6.12 28.69 -5.59
C GLY A 296 -6.66 28.15 -6.91
N ILE A 297 -7.86 27.53 -6.95
CA ILE A 297 -8.44 26.93 -8.15
C ILE A 297 -9.63 27.77 -8.64
N THR A 298 -9.53 28.23 -9.90
CA THR A 298 -10.63 28.88 -10.61
C THR A 298 -11.13 27.95 -11.71
N VAL A 299 -12.43 27.61 -11.68
CA VAL A 299 -13.06 26.81 -12.75
C VAL A 299 -13.92 27.74 -13.61
N ILE A 300 -13.78 27.66 -14.93
CA ILE A 300 -14.47 28.49 -15.92
C ILE A 300 -15.14 27.54 -16.91
N LEU A 301 -16.45 27.75 -17.16
CA LEU A 301 -17.12 27.09 -18.26
C LEU A 301 -16.72 27.78 -19.57
N GLY A 302 -16.10 27.02 -20.48
CA GLY A 302 -15.73 27.49 -21.81
C GLY A 302 -16.97 27.56 -22.69
N GLU A 303 -17.01 28.55 -23.60
CA GLU A 303 -18.07 28.62 -24.62
C GLU A 303 -18.06 27.34 -25.46
N GLY A 304 -19.21 26.71 -25.60
CA GLY A 304 -19.44 25.55 -26.48
C GLY A 304 -19.05 25.94 -27.91
N GLY A 305 -18.27 25.08 -28.54
CA GLY A 305 -17.87 25.29 -29.96
C GLY A 305 -18.87 24.67 -30.90
#